data_3546b514eaec4582015a63e0bd833a82
#
_entry.id   3546b514eaec4582015a63e0bd833a82
#
_cell.length_a   1.000
_cell.length_b   1.000
_cell.length_c   1.000
_cell.angle_alpha   90.00
_cell.angle_beta   90.00
_cell.angle_gamma   90.00
#
_symmetry.space_group_name_H-M   'P 1'
#
loop_
_entity.id
_entity.type
_entity.pdbx_description
1 polymer ?
#
loop_
_entity_poly.entity_id
_entity_poly.type
_entity_poly.pdbx_seq_one_letter_code
_entity_poly.pdbx_strand_id
1 'polypeptide(L)'
;GALYFGYIYYNSHFVNPWQSSSDKAGSASVVDNYSEDVQTAAAAFNLPYEYLMALIQLECSGIRPAGERFEPHVFRRLQAVRDGKRKNYENITPSHLANASDEALRNLATSWGPFQLMGYKCILLDVQIRDIRGDRGVYHGVNWINITYGDRLRRGEYKNCFHMHNTGRTYPRVGLPTTHDPQYVPRGLAGITRYKLNS
;
A
#
# COMPACT_ATOMS: atom_id res chain seq x y z
N GLY A 1 -18.11 8.28 -0.51
CA GLY A 1 -18.63 7.07 -1.19
C GLY A 1 -18.30 7.03 -2.67
N ALA A 2 -18.77 8.00 -3.46
CA ALA A 2 -18.63 7.95 -4.94
C ALA A 2 -17.17 8.14 -5.46
N LEU A 3 -16.35 8.91 -4.77
CA LEU A 3 -14.96 9.16 -5.19
C LEU A 3 -14.03 8.01 -4.84
N TYR A 4 -14.37 7.26 -3.80
CA TYR A 4 -13.69 6.04 -3.45
C TYR A 4 -13.98 4.95 -4.51
N PHE A 5 -15.20 4.89 -5.02
CA PHE A 5 -15.58 4.04 -6.15
C PHE A 5 -14.80 4.37 -7.43
N GLY A 6 -14.52 5.64 -7.69
CA GLY A 6 -13.72 6.05 -8.86
C GLY A 6 -12.28 5.54 -8.83
N TYR A 7 -11.67 5.49 -7.63
CA TYR A 7 -10.34 4.91 -7.43
C TYR A 7 -10.31 3.42 -7.72
N ILE A 8 -11.30 2.75 -7.18
CA ILE A 8 -11.53 1.31 -7.37
C ILE A 8 -11.73 0.99 -8.84
N TYR A 9 -12.59 1.76 -9.49
CA TYR A 9 -12.98 1.54 -10.87
C TYR A 9 -11.78 1.68 -11.81
N TYR A 10 -10.92 2.66 -11.56
CA TYR A 10 -9.73 2.89 -12.38
C TYR A 10 -8.68 1.79 -12.22
N ASN A 11 -8.50 1.26 -10.99
CA ASN A 11 -7.57 0.15 -10.74
C ASN A 11 -8.16 -1.23 -11.09
N SER A 12 -9.50 -1.40 -10.97
CA SER A 12 -10.15 -2.67 -11.25
C SER A 12 -10.52 -2.88 -12.71
N HIS A 13 -10.68 -1.79 -13.49
CA HIS A 13 -11.07 -1.88 -14.91
C HIS A 13 -9.90 -1.86 -15.89
N PHE A 14 -8.68 -1.66 -15.42
CA PHE A 14 -7.49 -2.08 -16.15
C PHE A 14 -7.19 -3.58 -15.96
N VAL A 15 -8.19 -4.35 -15.62
CA VAL A 15 -8.17 -5.79 -15.85
C VAL A 15 -8.34 -6.02 -17.35
N ASN A 16 -7.21 -5.87 -18.04
CA ASN A 16 -7.06 -6.26 -19.42
C ASN A 16 -7.48 -7.74 -19.56
N PRO A 17 -8.34 -8.11 -20.52
CA PRO A 17 -8.64 -9.51 -20.81
C PRO A 17 -7.41 -10.39 -21.13
N TRP A 18 -6.22 -9.78 -21.23
CA TRP A 18 -4.90 -10.39 -21.38
C TRP A 18 -4.18 -10.69 -20.06
N GLN A 19 -4.90 -10.76 -18.96
CA GLN A 19 -4.34 -10.85 -17.58
C GLN A 19 -3.36 -12.00 -17.35
N SER A 20 -3.47 -13.11 -18.08
CA SER A 20 -2.53 -14.24 -17.91
C SER A 20 -1.12 -13.92 -18.41
N SER A 21 -1.00 -13.08 -19.45
CA SER A 21 0.30 -12.63 -19.95
C SER A 21 0.84 -11.41 -19.20
N SER A 22 -0.05 -10.51 -18.72
CA SER A 22 0.34 -9.36 -17.93
C SER A 22 0.77 -9.74 -16.50
N ASP A 23 0.15 -10.75 -15.89
CA ASP A 23 0.56 -11.25 -14.57
C ASP A 23 1.95 -11.90 -14.63
N LYS A 24 2.28 -12.59 -15.71
CA LYS A 24 3.64 -13.14 -15.92
C LYS A 24 4.67 -12.04 -16.16
N ALA A 25 4.34 -11.05 -16.97
CA ALA A 25 5.19 -9.89 -17.22
C ALA A 25 5.37 -9.04 -15.96
N GLY A 26 4.29 -8.80 -15.20
CA GLY A 26 4.32 -8.11 -13.92
C GLY A 26 5.18 -8.84 -12.87
N SER A 27 5.10 -10.17 -12.83
CA SER A 27 5.92 -11.00 -11.95
C SER A 27 7.42 -10.87 -12.25
N ALA A 28 7.81 -10.89 -13.53
CA ALA A 28 9.18 -10.68 -13.94
C ALA A 28 9.68 -9.28 -13.56
N SER A 29 8.86 -8.24 -13.75
CA SER A 29 9.19 -6.84 -13.37
C SER A 29 9.37 -6.68 -11.87
N VAL A 30 8.55 -7.35 -11.04
CA VAL A 30 8.69 -7.30 -9.58
C VAL A 30 10.03 -7.92 -9.17
N VAL A 31 10.37 -9.08 -9.72
CA VAL A 31 11.65 -9.75 -9.41
C VAL A 31 12.81 -8.88 -9.85
N ASP A 32 12.83 -8.41 -11.09
CA ASP A 32 13.93 -7.63 -11.66
C ASP A 32 14.14 -6.31 -10.92
N ASN A 33 13.06 -5.63 -10.55
CA ASN A 33 13.13 -4.29 -9.99
C ASN A 33 13.21 -4.25 -8.46
N TYR A 34 12.70 -5.26 -7.76
CA TYR A 34 12.49 -5.17 -6.31
C TYR A 34 13.05 -6.34 -5.49
N SER A 35 13.40 -7.46 -6.10
CA SER A 35 13.78 -8.67 -5.36
C SER A 35 14.90 -8.45 -4.35
N GLU A 36 15.95 -7.77 -4.74
CA GLU A 36 17.11 -7.51 -3.88
C GLU A 36 16.74 -6.65 -2.66
N ASP A 37 16.04 -5.55 -2.89
CA ASP A 37 15.60 -4.66 -1.81
C ASP A 37 14.60 -5.35 -0.87
N VAL A 38 13.70 -6.16 -1.43
CA VAL A 38 12.72 -6.93 -0.64
C VAL A 38 13.41 -8.00 0.19
N GLN A 39 14.39 -8.71 -0.34
CA GLN A 39 15.17 -9.69 0.43
C GLN A 39 15.84 -9.04 1.63
N THR A 40 16.48 -7.89 1.42
CA THR A 40 17.14 -7.13 2.48
C THR A 40 16.14 -6.69 3.56
N ALA A 41 15.03 -6.10 3.17
CA ALA A 41 14.01 -5.62 4.11
C ALA A 41 13.29 -6.78 4.83
N ALA A 42 12.96 -7.85 4.12
CA ALA A 42 12.36 -9.05 4.69
C ALA A 42 13.23 -9.65 5.80
N ALA A 43 14.53 -9.73 5.56
CA ALA A 43 15.50 -10.20 6.56
C ALA A 43 15.56 -9.24 7.76
N ALA A 44 15.63 -7.93 7.51
CA ALA A 44 15.76 -6.92 8.57
C ALA A 44 14.57 -6.93 9.53
N PHE A 45 13.34 -7.17 9.04
CA PHE A 45 12.12 -7.15 9.84
C PHE A 45 11.57 -8.54 10.16
N ASN A 46 12.22 -9.60 9.72
CA ASN A 46 11.73 -10.97 9.85
C ASN A 46 10.29 -11.13 9.32
N LEU A 47 10.10 -10.73 8.07
CA LEU A 47 8.82 -10.82 7.37
C LEU A 47 8.96 -11.69 6.12
N PRO A 48 7.87 -12.34 5.65
CA PRO A 48 7.93 -13.24 4.51
C PRO A 48 8.15 -12.49 3.19
N TYR A 49 9.23 -12.80 2.51
CA TYR A 49 9.58 -12.27 1.19
C TYR A 49 8.44 -12.41 0.17
N GLU A 50 7.84 -13.58 0.11
CA GLU A 50 6.78 -13.91 -0.86
C GLU A 50 5.54 -13.02 -0.71
N TYR A 51 5.18 -12.66 0.51
CA TYR A 51 4.08 -11.73 0.75
C TYR A 51 4.41 -10.32 0.25
N LEU A 52 5.60 -9.83 0.56
CA LEU A 52 6.04 -8.49 0.17
C LEU A 52 6.13 -8.35 -1.35
N MET A 53 6.63 -9.38 -2.04
CA MET A 53 6.69 -9.41 -3.49
C MET A 53 5.29 -9.42 -4.11
N ALA A 54 4.38 -10.25 -3.58
CA ALA A 54 3.00 -10.31 -4.02
C ALA A 54 2.28 -8.97 -3.82
N LEU A 55 2.54 -8.29 -2.71
CA LEU A 55 1.97 -6.98 -2.42
C LEU A 55 2.46 -5.90 -3.40
N ILE A 56 3.75 -5.86 -3.71
CA ILE A 56 4.29 -4.95 -4.71
C ILE A 56 3.65 -5.18 -6.07
N GLN A 57 3.43 -6.44 -6.45
CA GLN A 57 2.73 -6.75 -7.71
C GLN A 57 1.31 -6.19 -7.71
N LEU A 58 0.57 -6.37 -6.62
CA LEU A 58 -0.79 -5.82 -6.49
C LEU A 58 -0.81 -4.30 -6.57
N GLU A 59 0.14 -3.62 -5.93
CA GLU A 59 0.11 -2.18 -5.75
C GLU A 59 0.71 -1.40 -6.93
N CYS A 60 1.75 -1.88 -7.56
CA CYS A 60 2.42 -1.15 -8.63
C CYS A 60 2.83 -1.98 -9.85
N SER A 61 2.40 -3.24 -9.94
CA SER A 61 2.74 -4.16 -11.05
C SER A 61 4.25 -4.29 -11.30
N GLY A 62 5.06 -4.06 -10.28
CA GLY A 62 6.51 -4.13 -10.38
C GLY A 62 7.18 -2.96 -11.08
N ILE A 63 6.45 -1.90 -11.41
CA ILE A 63 7.00 -0.70 -12.05
C ILE A 63 7.92 0.03 -11.05
N ARG A 64 9.09 0.43 -11.51
CA ARG A 64 10.05 1.21 -10.73
C ARG A 64 10.61 2.37 -11.57
N PRO A 65 10.50 3.65 -11.08
CA PRO A 65 9.80 4.04 -9.86
C PRO A 65 8.30 3.79 -9.95
N ALA A 66 7.70 3.46 -8.80
CA ALA A 66 6.25 3.27 -8.71
C ALA A 66 5.52 4.59 -8.98
N GLY A 67 4.34 4.49 -9.58
CA GLY A 67 3.48 5.65 -9.82
C GLY A 67 2.97 6.26 -8.53
N GLU A 68 2.45 7.46 -8.63
CA GLU A 68 1.83 8.20 -7.55
C GLU A 68 0.36 8.43 -7.83
N ARG A 69 -0.45 8.58 -6.77
CA ARG A 69 -1.87 8.79 -6.93
C ARG A 69 -2.45 9.72 -5.87
N PHE A 70 -3.00 10.84 -6.32
CA PHE A 70 -3.69 11.80 -5.48
C PHE A 70 -5.13 11.36 -5.17
N GLU A 71 -5.51 11.48 -3.88
CA GLU A 71 -6.84 11.15 -3.38
C GLU A 71 -7.57 12.40 -2.89
N PRO A 72 -8.49 12.98 -3.68
CA PRO A 72 -9.17 14.22 -3.31
C PRO A 72 -9.92 14.16 -1.98
N HIS A 73 -10.55 13.02 -1.66
CA HIS A 73 -11.29 12.87 -0.40
C HIS A 73 -10.37 12.85 0.81
N VAL A 74 -9.16 12.29 0.70
CA VAL A 74 -8.14 12.33 1.76
C VAL A 74 -7.66 13.77 1.95
N PHE A 75 -7.41 14.47 0.85
CA PHE A 75 -7.02 15.88 0.89
C PHE A 75 -8.05 16.73 1.66
N ARG A 76 -9.34 16.59 1.36
CA ARG A 76 -10.40 17.34 2.06
C ARG A 76 -10.45 16.99 3.56
N ARG A 77 -10.21 15.74 3.92
CA ARG A 77 -10.18 15.32 5.33
C ARG A 77 -8.97 15.89 6.07
N LEU A 78 -7.82 15.91 5.42
CA LEU A 78 -6.61 16.53 6.00
C LEU A 78 -6.77 18.05 6.14
N GLN A 79 -7.40 18.72 5.17
CA GLN A 79 -7.75 20.14 5.30
C GLN A 79 -8.66 20.39 6.51
N ALA A 80 -9.67 19.55 6.70
CA ALA A 80 -10.58 19.68 7.83
C ALA A 80 -9.85 19.49 9.18
N VAL A 81 -8.89 18.57 9.24
CA VAL A 81 -8.05 18.39 10.44
C VAL A 81 -7.17 19.61 10.66
N ARG A 82 -6.45 20.07 9.65
CA ARG A 82 -5.59 21.27 9.75
C ARG A 82 -6.37 22.49 10.23
N ASP A 83 -7.58 22.68 9.70
CA ASP A 83 -8.41 23.86 9.97
C ASP A 83 -9.21 23.74 11.28
N GLY A 84 -9.01 22.67 12.04
CA GLY A 84 -9.67 22.45 13.34
C GLY A 84 -11.14 22.02 13.25
N LYS A 85 -11.64 21.71 12.05
CA LYS A 85 -13.02 21.25 11.82
C LYS A 85 -13.19 19.76 12.11
N ARG A 86 -12.09 19.01 12.19
CA ARG A 86 -12.03 17.59 12.50
C ARG A 86 -10.87 17.36 13.48
N LYS A 87 -11.10 16.53 14.49
CA LYS A 87 -10.10 16.27 15.53
C LYS A 87 -9.04 15.24 15.14
N ASN A 88 -9.41 14.32 14.27
CA ASN A 88 -8.55 13.20 13.90
C ASN A 88 -8.94 12.63 12.54
N TYR A 89 -7.95 12.24 11.74
CA TYR A 89 -8.10 11.40 10.57
C TYR A 89 -6.93 10.42 10.52
N GLU A 90 -7.21 9.12 10.64
CA GLU A 90 -6.17 8.07 10.59
C GLU A 90 -4.97 8.36 11.51
N ASN A 91 -5.24 8.78 12.73
CA ASN A 91 -4.27 9.20 13.75
C ASN A 91 -3.51 10.50 13.44
N ILE A 92 -3.91 11.22 12.41
CA ILE A 92 -3.40 12.57 12.13
C ILE A 92 -4.27 13.59 12.87
N THR A 93 -3.64 14.42 13.67
CA THR A 93 -4.27 15.44 14.50
C THR A 93 -3.94 16.84 13.99
N PRO A 94 -4.67 17.89 14.44
CA PRO A 94 -4.35 19.27 14.05
C PRO A 94 -2.91 19.68 14.34
N SER A 95 -2.31 19.19 15.43
CA SER A 95 -0.91 19.51 15.75
C SER A 95 0.08 18.95 14.73
N HIS A 96 -0.21 17.81 14.12
CA HIS A 96 0.60 17.25 13.05
C HIS A 96 0.62 18.12 11.79
N LEU A 97 -0.45 18.87 11.55
CA LEU A 97 -0.65 19.66 10.32
C LEU A 97 -0.54 21.17 10.56
N ALA A 98 -0.03 21.59 11.73
CA ALA A 98 0.14 23.01 12.04
C ALA A 98 0.98 23.71 10.97
N ASN A 99 0.44 24.78 10.40
CA ASN A 99 1.06 25.57 9.32
C ASN A 99 1.31 24.81 8.00
N ALA A 100 0.71 23.64 7.80
CA ALA A 100 0.83 22.92 6.54
C ALA A 100 0.11 23.67 5.41
N SER A 101 0.81 23.88 4.29
CA SER A 101 0.21 24.44 3.08
C SER A 101 -0.71 23.44 2.40
N ASP A 102 -1.58 23.91 1.51
CA ASP A 102 -2.40 23.02 0.68
C ASP A 102 -1.52 22.10 -0.20
N GLU A 103 -0.39 22.60 -0.69
CA GLU A 103 0.57 21.78 -1.44
C GLU A 103 1.11 20.62 -0.59
N ALA A 104 1.50 20.91 0.65
CA ALA A 104 1.94 19.87 1.59
C ALA A 104 0.83 18.84 1.85
N LEU A 105 -0.42 19.29 2.06
CA LEU A 105 -1.55 18.40 2.25
C LEU A 105 -1.86 17.55 1.00
N ARG A 106 -1.66 18.08 -0.19
CA ARG A 106 -1.80 17.30 -1.43
C ARG A 106 -0.81 16.14 -1.46
N ASN A 107 0.44 16.38 -1.11
CA ASN A 107 1.45 15.35 -1.04
C ASN A 107 1.13 14.29 0.05
N LEU A 108 0.60 14.72 1.18
CA LEU A 108 0.13 13.80 2.24
C LEU A 108 -1.12 13.00 1.83
N ALA A 109 -1.90 13.52 0.89
CA ALA A 109 -3.09 12.87 0.32
C ALA A 109 -2.80 12.08 -0.97
N THR A 110 -1.54 11.83 -1.26
CA THR A 110 -1.08 11.07 -2.42
C THR A 110 -0.47 9.75 -1.96
N SER A 111 -0.73 8.65 -2.69
CA SER A 111 -0.10 7.35 -2.47
C SER A 111 1.26 7.32 -3.18
N TRP A 112 2.27 6.78 -2.52
CA TRP A 112 3.65 6.77 -2.99
C TRP A 112 4.31 5.41 -2.83
N GLY A 113 5.25 5.13 -3.71
CA GLY A 113 6.17 4.01 -3.60
C GLY A 113 5.58 2.64 -3.95
N PRO A 114 6.39 1.57 -3.84
CA PRO A 114 6.00 0.24 -4.31
C PRO A 114 4.82 -0.37 -3.55
N PHE A 115 4.56 0.06 -2.32
CA PHE A 115 3.43 -0.39 -1.50
C PHE A 115 2.25 0.59 -1.52
N GLN A 116 2.33 1.67 -2.29
CA GLN A 116 1.28 2.70 -2.41
C GLN A 116 0.79 3.21 -1.06
N LEU A 117 1.72 3.63 -0.20
CA LEU A 117 1.40 4.22 1.09
C LEU A 117 0.93 5.66 0.93
N MET A 118 -0.15 6.01 1.61
CA MET A 118 -0.58 7.40 1.70
C MET A 118 0.49 8.25 2.38
N GLY A 119 0.77 9.42 1.80
CA GLY A 119 1.82 10.30 2.27
C GLY A 119 1.71 10.71 3.74
N TYR A 120 0.49 10.82 4.29
CA TYR A 120 0.31 11.17 5.71
C TYR A 120 0.93 10.12 6.66
N LYS A 121 1.11 8.89 6.23
CA LYS A 121 1.75 7.83 7.02
C LYS A 121 3.21 8.16 7.34
N CYS A 122 3.85 9.02 6.52
CA CYS A 122 5.21 9.52 6.78
C CYS A 122 5.29 10.27 8.12
N ILE A 123 4.24 11.00 8.49
CA ILE A 123 4.19 11.70 9.78
C ILE A 123 4.27 10.70 10.93
N LEU A 124 3.54 9.60 10.85
CA LEU A 124 3.51 8.55 11.86
C LEU A 124 4.80 7.72 11.91
N LEU A 125 5.50 7.63 10.77
CA LEU A 125 6.80 6.94 10.65
C LEU A 125 7.98 7.85 10.99
N ASP A 126 7.76 9.15 11.13
CA ASP A 126 8.83 10.16 11.26
C ASP A 126 9.84 10.11 10.11
N VAL A 127 9.33 10.05 8.90
CA VAL A 127 10.10 10.10 7.65
C VAL A 127 9.50 11.13 6.69
N GLN A 128 10.20 11.41 5.60
CA GLN A 128 9.74 12.31 4.56
C GLN A 128 9.16 11.52 3.38
N ILE A 129 8.31 12.17 2.58
CA ILE A 129 7.73 11.54 1.37
C ILE A 129 8.83 11.03 0.43
N ARG A 130 9.95 11.75 0.29
CA ARG A 130 11.09 11.30 -0.50
C ARG A 130 11.65 9.94 -0.05
N ASP A 131 11.49 9.60 1.23
CA ASP A 131 11.97 8.32 1.78
C ASP A 131 11.09 7.15 1.35
N ILE A 132 9.79 7.36 1.12
CA ILE A 132 8.87 6.29 0.70
C ILE A 132 8.73 6.18 -0.83
N ARG A 133 8.99 7.26 -1.57
CA ARG A 133 8.92 7.25 -3.04
C ARG A 133 10.23 6.94 -3.74
N GLY A 134 11.37 7.17 -3.06
CA GLY A 134 12.71 7.00 -3.60
C GLY A 134 13.26 5.59 -3.41
N ASP A 135 14.58 5.46 -3.51
CA ASP A 135 15.28 4.17 -3.46
C ASP A 135 15.07 3.42 -2.14
N ARG A 136 14.79 4.12 -1.05
CA ARG A 136 14.49 3.53 0.26
C ARG A 136 13.02 3.20 0.48
N GLY A 137 12.19 3.34 -0.55
CA GLY A 137 10.75 3.12 -0.45
C GLY A 137 10.37 1.70 -0.04
N VAL A 138 11.14 0.69 -0.45
CA VAL A 138 10.92 -0.69 0.00
C VAL A 138 11.17 -0.79 1.52
N TYR A 139 12.29 -0.33 2.00
CA TYR A 139 12.64 -0.40 3.43
C TYR A 139 11.58 0.28 4.32
N HIS A 140 11.24 1.52 4.01
CA HIS A 140 10.26 2.29 4.80
C HIS A 140 8.84 1.73 4.66
N GLY A 141 8.48 1.23 3.49
CA GLY A 141 7.20 0.56 3.28
C GLY A 141 7.09 -0.74 4.08
N VAL A 142 8.14 -1.55 4.12
CA VAL A 142 8.19 -2.77 4.93
C VAL A 142 8.17 -2.43 6.42
N ASN A 143 8.83 -1.35 6.85
CA ASN A 143 8.75 -0.89 8.23
C ASN A 143 7.31 -0.52 8.62
N TRP A 144 6.58 0.16 7.74
CA TRP A 144 5.15 0.44 7.98
C TRP A 144 4.34 -0.84 8.14
N ILE A 145 4.55 -1.82 7.27
CA ILE A 145 3.89 -3.13 7.34
C ILE A 145 4.20 -3.81 8.66
N ASN A 146 5.47 -3.81 9.06
CA ASN A 146 5.92 -4.38 10.32
C ASN A 146 5.19 -3.76 11.52
N ILE A 147 5.12 -2.44 11.60
CA ILE A 147 4.46 -1.71 12.67
C ILE A 147 2.95 -1.97 12.68
N THR A 148 2.33 -2.01 11.52
CA THR A 148 0.87 -2.06 11.37
C THR A 148 0.31 -3.46 11.56
N TYR A 149 0.88 -4.45 10.88
CA TYR A 149 0.36 -5.82 10.94
C TYR A 149 1.45 -6.91 10.85
N GLY A 150 2.69 -6.56 11.18
CA GLY A 150 3.81 -7.49 11.09
C GLY A 150 3.63 -8.76 11.92
N ASP A 151 3.05 -8.67 13.11
CA ASP A 151 2.83 -9.83 13.97
C ASP A 151 1.83 -10.83 13.35
N ARG A 152 0.76 -10.32 12.72
CA ARG A 152 -0.18 -11.16 11.97
C ARG A 152 0.49 -11.83 10.78
N LEU A 153 1.34 -11.07 10.09
CA LEU A 153 2.08 -11.56 8.93
C LEU A 153 3.04 -12.69 9.31
N ARG A 154 3.76 -12.54 10.43
CA ARG A 154 4.64 -13.59 10.97
C ARG A 154 3.88 -14.86 11.36
N ARG A 155 2.63 -14.72 11.79
CA ARG A 155 1.76 -15.87 12.07
C ARG A 155 1.16 -16.51 10.82
N GLY A 156 1.47 -15.97 9.62
CA GLY A 156 0.95 -16.50 8.37
C GLY A 156 -0.50 -16.13 8.06
N GLU A 157 -1.04 -15.08 8.70
CA GLU A 157 -2.41 -14.59 8.47
C GLU A 157 -2.48 -13.77 7.16
N TYR A 158 -2.04 -14.33 6.04
CA TYR A 158 -1.91 -13.60 4.77
C TYR A 158 -3.21 -12.97 4.29
N LYS A 159 -4.32 -13.70 4.40
CA LYS A 159 -5.64 -13.22 4.00
C LYS A 159 -6.02 -11.93 4.74
N ASN A 160 -5.84 -11.92 6.07
CA ASN A 160 -6.05 -10.73 6.88
C ASN A 160 -5.08 -9.61 6.51
N CYS A 161 -3.81 -9.93 6.30
CA CYS A 161 -2.78 -8.93 6.00
C CYS A 161 -3.04 -8.23 4.67
N PHE A 162 -3.38 -8.95 3.60
CA PHE A 162 -3.77 -8.33 2.34
C PHE A 162 -4.99 -7.42 2.50
N HIS A 163 -6.00 -7.89 3.21
CA HIS A 163 -7.20 -7.11 3.45
C HIS A 163 -6.90 -5.84 4.26
N MET A 164 -6.08 -5.95 5.31
CA MET A 164 -5.65 -4.81 6.13
C MET A 164 -4.84 -3.79 5.32
N HIS A 165 -3.97 -4.23 4.43
CA HIS A 165 -3.20 -3.31 3.61
C HIS A 165 -4.11 -2.44 2.72
N ASN A 166 -5.13 -3.05 2.14
CA ASN A 166 -6.06 -2.36 1.25
C ASN A 166 -7.12 -1.52 1.99
N THR A 167 -7.66 -2.02 3.11
CA THR A 167 -8.83 -1.43 3.78
C THR A 167 -8.55 -0.86 5.17
N GLY A 168 -7.42 -1.21 5.78
CA GLY A 168 -7.14 -0.93 7.19
C GLY A 168 -7.83 -1.88 8.18
N ARG A 169 -8.57 -2.88 7.71
CA ARG A 169 -9.34 -3.81 8.54
C ARG A 169 -9.03 -5.26 8.21
N THR A 170 -9.19 -6.15 9.19
CA THR A 170 -9.09 -7.59 8.98
C THR A 170 -10.18 -8.09 8.03
N TYR A 171 -9.95 -9.23 7.41
CA TYR A 171 -10.93 -9.87 6.54
C TYR A 171 -12.21 -10.16 7.34
N PRO A 172 -13.41 -9.89 6.78
CA PRO A 172 -14.66 -10.12 7.48
C PRO A 172 -14.83 -11.58 7.90
N ARG A 173 -15.33 -11.81 9.12
CA ARG A 173 -15.65 -13.16 9.59
C ARG A 173 -16.84 -13.75 8.85
N VAL A 174 -17.75 -12.90 8.42
CA VAL A 174 -18.98 -13.25 7.69
C VAL A 174 -19.13 -12.29 6.52
N GLY A 175 -19.46 -12.81 5.35
CA GLY A 175 -19.72 -12.03 4.15
C GLY A 175 -18.48 -11.84 3.27
N LEU A 176 -18.61 -10.94 2.31
CA LEU A 176 -17.61 -10.69 1.29
C LEU A 176 -16.50 -9.75 1.80
N PRO A 177 -15.30 -9.82 1.19
CA PRO A 177 -14.25 -8.84 1.47
C PRO A 177 -14.73 -7.43 1.10
N THR A 178 -14.19 -6.43 1.80
CA THR A 178 -14.49 -5.02 1.57
C THR A 178 -13.39 -4.31 0.81
N THR A 179 -12.47 -5.06 0.20
CA THR A 179 -11.43 -4.54 -0.68
C THR A 179 -12.05 -3.88 -1.92
N HIS A 180 -11.34 -2.91 -2.49
CA HIS A 180 -11.79 -2.19 -3.66
C HIS A 180 -12.02 -3.11 -4.85
N ASP A 181 -11.01 -3.93 -5.16
CA ASP A 181 -11.13 -5.03 -6.11
C ASP A 181 -11.49 -6.29 -5.32
N PRO A 182 -12.62 -6.95 -5.62
CA PRO A 182 -12.96 -8.23 -4.97
C PRO A 182 -11.90 -9.31 -5.15
N GLN A 183 -11.06 -9.21 -6.19
CA GLN A 183 -9.98 -10.15 -6.48
C GLN A 183 -8.65 -9.79 -5.80
N TYR A 184 -8.58 -8.69 -5.05
CA TYR A 184 -7.34 -8.24 -4.42
C TYR A 184 -6.72 -9.32 -3.53
N VAL A 185 -7.47 -9.85 -2.58
CA VAL A 185 -6.99 -10.90 -1.67
C VAL A 185 -6.71 -12.22 -2.41
N PRO A 186 -7.61 -12.75 -3.27
CA PRO A 186 -7.30 -13.93 -4.06
C PRO A 186 -6.04 -13.80 -4.92
N ARG A 187 -5.83 -12.65 -5.56
CA ARG A 187 -4.63 -12.36 -6.36
C ARG A 187 -3.38 -12.31 -5.49
N GLY A 188 -3.48 -11.71 -4.30
CA GLY A 188 -2.39 -11.70 -3.32
C GLY A 188 -1.98 -13.11 -2.90
N LEU A 189 -2.95 -13.95 -2.56
CA LEU A 189 -2.70 -15.34 -2.17
C LEU A 189 -2.08 -16.17 -3.30
N ALA A 190 -2.51 -15.97 -4.55
CA ALA A 190 -1.88 -16.57 -5.71
C ALA A 190 -0.41 -16.12 -5.88
N GLY A 191 -0.14 -14.84 -5.59
CA GLY A 191 1.21 -14.29 -5.60
C GLY A 191 2.14 -14.92 -4.56
N ILE A 192 1.64 -15.26 -3.39
CA ILE A 192 2.40 -15.99 -2.35
C ILE A 192 3.00 -17.27 -2.94
N THR A 193 2.19 -18.09 -3.59
CA THR A 193 2.65 -19.34 -4.21
C THR A 193 3.69 -19.06 -5.30
N ARG A 194 3.45 -18.06 -6.14
CA ARG A 194 4.36 -17.70 -7.24
C ARG A 194 5.75 -17.30 -6.74
N TYR A 195 5.83 -16.44 -5.72
CA TYR A 195 7.11 -15.93 -5.23
C TYR A 195 7.81 -16.88 -4.26
N LYS A 196 7.10 -17.79 -3.64
CA LYS A 196 7.66 -18.82 -2.78
C LYS A 196 8.55 -19.82 -3.55
N LEU A 197 8.21 -20.07 -4.83
CA LEU A 197 8.95 -20.99 -5.71
C LEU A 197 10.26 -20.38 -6.23
N ASN A 198 10.44 -19.07 -6.07
CA ASN A 198 11.59 -18.31 -6.58
C ASN A 198 12.52 -17.83 -5.45
N SER A 199 12.29 -18.28 -4.22
CA SER A 199 13.11 -17.94 -3.05
C SER A 199 14.23 -18.94 -2.82
#